data_421ad8d401bfe2c2eab5e5b3ff434822
#
_entry.id   421ad8d401bfe2c2eab5e5b3ff434822
#
_cell.length_a   1.000
_cell.length_b   1.000
_cell.length_c   1.000
_cell.angle_alpha   90.00
_cell.angle_beta   90.00
_cell.angle_gamma   90.00
#
_symmetry.space_group_name_H-M   'P 1'
#
loop_
_entity.id
_entity.type
_entity.pdbx_description
1 polymer ?
#
loop_
_entity_poly.entity_id
_entity_poly.type
_entity_poly.pdbx_seq_one_letter_code
_entity_poly.pdbx_strand_id
1 'polypeptide(L)'
;MADFSAAFERMIQNEGGYKLHKVSGDRGGQTYAGIARKFHPDWEGWKLIDAGDMESLELSRLVRSFYKERFWDKMWGDRVAAQSIAESIFDFSVNAGASIAVKLAQLVVGTVPDGRMGPKTLEALNQAEEGVFILKYALAKVTRYAEICNRDRSQVKFLLGWINRTIKGLS
;
A
#
# COMPACT_ATOMS: atom_id res chain seq x y z
N MET A 1 -2.73 -18.03 -7.44
CA MET A 1 -2.57 -16.61 -7.79
C MET A 1 -3.28 -15.78 -6.76
N ALA A 2 -2.72 -14.65 -6.39
CA ALA A 2 -3.28 -13.82 -5.34
C ALA A 2 -4.60 -13.15 -5.76
N ASP A 3 -5.46 -12.93 -4.78
CA ASP A 3 -6.78 -12.30 -4.95
C ASP A 3 -6.76 -10.87 -4.41
N PHE A 4 -7.06 -9.92 -5.27
CA PHE A 4 -7.19 -8.52 -4.90
C PHE A 4 -8.26 -8.28 -3.85
N SER A 5 -9.39 -8.99 -3.90
CA SER A 5 -10.49 -8.76 -2.96
C SER A 5 -10.06 -9.03 -1.52
N ALA A 6 -9.38 -10.16 -1.27
CA ALA A 6 -8.86 -10.50 0.05
C ALA A 6 -7.83 -9.47 0.54
N ALA A 7 -6.88 -9.08 -0.34
CA ALA A 7 -5.87 -8.07 -0.03
C ALA A 7 -6.49 -6.69 0.27
N PHE A 8 -7.49 -6.29 -0.51
CA PHE A 8 -8.18 -5.02 -0.35
C PHE A 8 -8.94 -4.94 0.98
N GLU A 9 -9.73 -5.97 1.33
CA GLU A 9 -10.47 -6.00 2.59
C GLU A 9 -9.55 -5.88 3.81
N ARG A 10 -8.42 -6.56 3.79
CA ARG A 10 -7.41 -6.46 4.85
C ARG A 10 -6.79 -5.07 4.92
N MET A 11 -6.44 -4.49 3.78
CA MET A 11 -5.86 -3.15 3.67
C MET A 11 -6.83 -2.08 4.15
N ILE A 12 -8.11 -2.10 3.70
CA ILE A 12 -9.08 -1.06 4.04
C ILE A 12 -9.41 -1.05 5.55
N GLN A 13 -9.42 -2.21 6.21
CA GLN A 13 -9.53 -2.30 7.66
C GLN A 13 -8.36 -1.63 8.36
N ASN A 14 -7.13 -1.80 7.85
CA ASN A 14 -5.93 -1.16 8.39
C ASN A 14 -5.96 0.37 8.22
N GLU A 15 -6.57 0.89 7.15
CA GLU A 15 -6.75 2.32 6.88
C GLU A 15 -7.94 2.94 7.64
N GLY A 16 -8.62 2.18 8.51
CA GLY A 16 -9.74 2.68 9.32
C GLY A 16 -11.11 2.59 8.65
N GLY A 17 -11.24 1.87 7.55
CA GLY A 17 -12.49 1.62 6.83
C GLY A 17 -12.97 2.79 5.97
N TYR A 18 -14.23 2.73 5.59
CA TYR A 18 -14.91 3.75 4.75
C TYR A 18 -15.33 4.97 5.59
N LYS A 19 -14.38 5.72 6.11
CA LYS A 19 -14.63 6.89 6.96
C LYS A 19 -14.19 8.17 6.27
N LEU A 20 -15.04 9.19 6.38
CA LEU A 20 -14.70 10.55 5.98
C LEU A 20 -14.06 11.28 7.16
N HIS A 21 -12.79 11.61 7.02
CA HIS A 21 -12.07 12.43 7.97
C HIS A 21 -11.97 13.86 7.46
N LYS A 22 -12.42 14.81 8.29
CA LYS A 22 -12.14 16.24 8.13
C LYS A 22 -11.19 16.63 9.25
N VAL A 23 -9.94 16.88 8.92
CA VAL A 23 -9.00 17.41 9.93
C VAL A 23 -9.21 18.91 9.99
N SER A 24 -9.80 19.38 11.11
CA SER A 24 -9.97 20.81 11.37
C SER A 24 -8.59 21.46 11.52
N GLY A 25 -8.29 22.43 10.67
CA GLY A 25 -7.00 23.16 10.70
C GLY A 25 -5.89 22.56 9.83
N ASP A 26 -6.07 21.40 9.21
CA ASP A 26 -5.10 20.86 8.26
C ASP A 26 -5.37 21.42 6.84
N ARG A 27 -4.31 21.91 6.19
CA ARG A 27 -4.33 22.30 4.77
C ARG A 27 -4.52 21.10 3.82
N GLY A 28 -4.66 19.89 4.37
CA GLY A 28 -4.80 18.63 3.64
C GLY A 28 -6.19 18.35 3.08
N GLY A 29 -7.24 19.01 3.58
CA GLY A 29 -8.59 18.78 3.12
C GLY A 29 -9.24 17.50 3.67
N GLN A 30 -10.23 17.00 2.95
CA GLN A 30 -10.96 15.77 3.29
C GLN A 30 -10.17 14.52 2.89
N THR A 31 -10.30 13.46 3.69
CA THR A 31 -9.79 12.12 3.37
C THR A 31 -10.92 11.12 3.54
N TYR A 32 -11.19 10.32 2.52
CA TYR A 32 -12.18 9.24 2.55
C TYR A 32 -11.52 7.91 2.23
N ALA A 33 -11.72 6.91 3.09
CA ALA A 33 -11.15 5.57 2.90
C ALA A 33 -9.64 5.59 2.57
N GLY A 34 -8.84 6.47 3.22
CA GLY A 34 -7.42 6.66 2.94
C GLY A 34 -7.10 7.54 1.72
N ILE A 35 -8.07 7.89 0.88
CA ILE A 35 -7.89 8.75 -0.30
C ILE A 35 -7.96 10.22 0.13
N ALA A 36 -6.86 10.95 0.04
CA ALA A 36 -6.81 12.37 0.41
C ALA A 36 -7.17 13.27 -0.78
N ARG A 37 -8.16 14.15 -0.60
CA ARG A 37 -8.67 15.04 -1.66
C ARG A 37 -7.59 15.97 -2.22
N LYS A 38 -6.69 16.41 -1.38
CA LYS A 38 -5.55 17.25 -1.78
C LYS A 38 -4.66 16.59 -2.84
N PHE A 39 -4.44 15.26 -2.72
CA PHE A 39 -3.56 14.53 -3.64
C PHE A 39 -4.32 13.91 -4.81
N HIS A 40 -5.63 13.80 -4.71
CA HIS A 40 -6.52 13.19 -5.70
C HIS A 40 -7.78 14.04 -5.89
N PRO A 41 -7.65 15.33 -6.29
CA PRO A 41 -8.80 16.24 -6.37
C PRO A 41 -9.82 15.81 -7.45
N ASP A 42 -9.35 15.13 -8.49
CA ASP A 42 -10.15 14.69 -9.63
C ASP A 42 -10.76 13.29 -9.47
N TRP A 43 -10.61 12.68 -8.29
CA TRP A 43 -11.21 11.37 -8.06
C TRP A 43 -12.74 11.47 -8.03
N GLU A 44 -13.39 10.69 -8.90
CA GLU A 44 -14.85 10.71 -9.11
C GLU A 44 -15.67 10.50 -7.81
N GLY A 45 -15.12 9.78 -6.83
CA GLY A 45 -15.79 9.56 -5.54
C GLY A 45 -16.12 10.83 -4.77
N TRP A 46 -15.41 11.93 -5.03
CA TRP A 46 -15.70 13.21 -4.37
C TRP A 46 -17.08 13.78 -4.75
N LYS A 47 -17.56 13.51 -5.96
CA LYS A 47 -18.89 13.95 -6.41
C LYS A 47 -19.99 13.30 -5.56
N LEU A 48 -19.85 12.01 -5.26
CA LEU A 48 -20.81 11.28 -4.43
C LEU A 48 -20.74 11.74 -2.96
N ILE A 49 -19.53 11.94 -2.45
CA ILE A 49 -19.33 12.43 -1.08
C ILE A 49 -19.91 13.83 -0.91
N ASP A 50 -19.69 14.73 -1.87
CA ASP A 50 -20.24 16.11 -1.86
C ASP A 50 -21.77 16.13 -1.98
N ALA A 51 -22.36 15.13 -2.65
CA ALA A 51 -23.81 14.90 -2.73
C ALA A 51 -24.40 14.24 -1.47
N GLY A 52 -23.57 13.81 -0.52
CA GLY A 52 -24.00 13.10 0.70
C GLY A 52 -24.27 11.61 0.51
N ASP A 53 -23.97 11.05 -0.64
CA ASP A 53 -24.22 9.64 -0.99
C ASP A 53 -23.02 8.74 -0.58
N MET A 54 -22.76 8.68 0.72
CA MET A 54 -21.62 7.93 1.27
C MET A 54 -21.86 6.43 1.44
N GLU A 55 -23.10 5.98 1.30
CA GLU A 55 -23.47 4.56 1.45
C GLU A 55 -23.66 3.86 0.08
N SER A 56 -23.42 4.57 -1.02
CA SER A 56 -23.64 4.00 -2.35
C SER A 56 -22.66 2.87 -2.69
N LEU A 57 -23.18 1.85 -3.35
CA LEU A 57 -22.33 0.78 -3.92
C LEU A 57 -21.32 1.33 -4.93
N GLU A 58 -21.70 2.40 -5.63
CA GLU A 58 -20.82 3.05 -6.61
C GLU A 58 -19.60 3.69 -5.94
N LEU A 59 -19.78 4.36 -4.81
CA LEU A 59 -18.64 4.92 -4.05
C LEU A 59 -17.68 3.80 -3.59
N SER A 60 -18.21 2.68 -3.11
CA SER A 60 -17.40 1.52 -2.74
C SER A 60 -16.63 0.95 -3.93
N ARG A 61 -17.24 0.89 -5.11
CA ARG A 61 -16.58 0.47 -6.36
C ARG A 61 -15.45 1.42 -6.74
N LEU A 62 -15.69 2.73 -6.67
CA LEU A 62 -14.67 3.75 -6.98
C LEU A 62 -13.47 3.68 -6.04
N VAL A 63 -13.68 3.39 -4.74
CA VAL A 63 -12.58 3.14 -3.80
C VAL A 63 -11.78 1.90 -4.22
N ARG A 64 -12.46 0.78 -4.53
CA ARG A 64 -11.78 -0.46 -4.96
C ARG A 64 -10.98 -0.25 -6.26
N SER A 65 -11.56 0.38 -7.26
CA SER A 65 -10.87 0.70 -8.53
C SER A 65 -9.63 1.57 -8.29
N PHE A 66 -9.75 2.58 -7.43
CA PHE A 66 -8.63 3.46 -7.08
C PHE A 66 -7.43 2.66 -6.56
N TYR A 67 -7.66 1.75 -5.58
CA TYR A 67 -6.57 0.97 -5.00
C TYR A 67 -6.06 -0.11 -5.95
N LYS A 68 -6.94 -0.73 -6.74
CA LYS A 68 -6.54 -1.72 -7.74
C LYS A 68 -5.61 -1.11 -8.78
N GLU A 69 -6.05 -0.06 -9.45
CA GLU A 69 -5.33 0.53 -10.59
C GLU A 69 -4.02 1.22 -10.17
N ARG A 70 -4.02 1.89 -9.01
CA ARG A 70 -2.86 2.68 -8.56
C ARG A 70 -1.79 1.88 -7.86
N PHE A 71 -2.15 0.74 -7.27
CA PHE A 71 -1.22 -0.04 -6.46
C PHE A 71 -1.16 -1.50 -6.88
N TRP A 72 -2.28 -2.23 -6.89
CA TRP A 72 -2.30 -3.66 -7.16
C TRP A 72 -1.86 -4.01 -8.59
N ASP A 73 -2.41 -3.34 -9.58
CA ASP A 73 -2.07 -3.59 -10.99
C ASP A 73 -0.62 -3.16 -11.30
N LYS A 74 -0.10 -2.14 -10.61
CA LYS A 74 1.30 -1.69 -10.76
C LYS A 74 2.32 -2.73 -10.29
N MET A 75 1.94 -3.58 -9.36
CA MET A 75 2.77 -4.68 -8.87
C MET A 75 2.41 -6.04 -9.47
N TRP A 76 1.53 -6.07 -10.47
CA TRP A 76 1.01 -7.30 -11.09
C TRP A 76 0.43 -8.29 -10.06
N GLY A 77 -0.30 -7.79 -9.07
CA GLY A 77 -0.77 -8.55 -7.93
C GLY A 77 -1.49 -9.85 -8.31
N ASP A 78 -2.39 -9.79 -9.31
CA ASP A 78 -3.11 -10.97 -9.80
C ASP A 78 -2.20 -12.09 -10.36
N ARG A 79 -0.92 -11.80 -10.60
CA ARG A 79 0.07 -12.76 -11.15
C ARG A 79 1.04 -13.29 -10.10
N VAL A 80 1.05 -12.73 -8.90
CA VAL A 80 1.84 -13.26 -7.77
C VAL A 80 1.18 -14.54 -7.27
N ALA A 81 1.96 -15.61 -7.09
CA ALA A 81 1.42 -16.92 -6.72
C ALA A 81 0.93 -16.95 -5.28
N ALA A 82 1.74 -16.43 -4.34
CA ALA A 82 1.46 -16.44 -2.91
C ALA A 82 0.67 -15.21 -2.47
N GLN A 83 -0.47 -15.42 -1.81
CA GLN A 83 -1.33 -14.36 -1.30
C GLN A 83 -0.61 -13.46 -0.28
N SER A 84 0.11 -14.06 0.66
CA SER A 84 0.86 -13.36 1.69
C SER A 84 1.92 -12.40 1.13
N ILE A 85 2.65 -12.83 0.08
CA ILE A 85 3.64 -11.99 -0.62
C ILE A 85 2.94 -10.81 -1.29
N ALA A 86 1.86 -11.07 -2.04
CA ALA A 86 1.10 -10.03 -2.72
C ALA A 86 0.53 -9.00 -1.73
N GLU A 87 -0.09 -9.45 -0.63
CA GLU A 87 -0.63 -8.59 0.41
C GLU A 87 0.44 -7.73 1.07
N SER A 88 1.60 -8.31 1.39
CA SER A 88 2.70 -7.56 2.03
C SER A 88 3.26 -6.46 1.14
N ILE A 89 3.38 -6.72 -0.18
CA ILE A 89 3.82 -5.71 -1.16
C ILE A 89 2.72 -4.67 -1.36
N PHE A 90 1.46 -5.08 -1.46
CA PHE A 90 0.31 -4.19 -1.67
C PHE A 90 0.12 -3.24 -0.47
N ASP A 91 0.08 -3.74 0.76
CA ASP A 91 -0.04 -2.90 1.96
C ASP A 91 1.08 -1.86 2.03
N PHE A 92 2.31 -2.28 1.74
CA PHE A 92 3.43 -1.33 1.71
C PHE A 92 3.36 -0.36 0.53
N SER A 93 2.80 -0.77 -0.61
CA SER A 93 2.63 0.10 -1.77
C SER A 93 1.65 1.25 -1.50
N VAL A 94 0.60 1.00 -0.74
CA VAL A 94 -0.36 2.02 -0.31
C VAL A 94 0.31 3.08 0.56
N ASN A 95 1.27 2.69 1.40
CA ASN A 95 1.98 3.61 2.29
C ASN A 95 3.15 4.37 1.65
N ALA A 96 3.96 3.65 0.85
CA ALA A 96 5.23 4.17 0.34
C ALA A 96 5.21 4.46 -1.16
N GLY A 97 4.13 4.08 -1.85
CA GLY A 97 4.01 4.09 -3.30
C GLY A 97 4.46 2.79 -3.95
N ALA A 98 3.79 2.41 -5.04
CA ALA A 98 4.01 1.13 -5.72
C ALA A 98 5.46 0.91 -6.19
N SER A 99 6.09 1.96 -6.75
CA SER A 99 7.49 1.87 -7.20
C SER A 99 8.46 1.53 -6.07
N ILE A 100 8.27 2.12 -4.90
CA ILE A 100 9.11 1.87 -3.72
C ILE A 100 8.88 0.45 -3.20
N ALA A 101 7.62 0.02 -3.13
CA ALA A 101 7.28 -1.32 -2.66
C ALA A 101 7.87 -2.39 -3.58
N VAL A 102 7.76 -2.22 -4.90
CA VAL A 102 8.37 -3.13 -5.89
C VAL A 102 9.89 -3.12 -5.78
N LYS A 103 10.52 -1.95 -5.63
CA LYS A 103 11.98 -1.84 -5.49
C LYS A 103 12.50 -2.63 -4.28
N LEU A 104 11.83 -2.54 -3.13
CA LEU A 104 12.20 -3.32 -1.95
C LEU A 104 11.98 -4.83 -2.16
N ALA A 105 10.90 -5.22 -2.83
CA ALA A 105 10.67 -6.62 -3.19
C ALA A 105 11.77 -7.15 -4.11
N GLN A 106 12.19 -6.37 -5.11
CA GLN A 106 13.31 -6.70 -6.00
C GLN A 106 14.63 -6.91 -5.25
N LEU A 107 14.94 -6.05 -4.27
CA LEU A 107 16.11 -6.22 -3.41
C LEU A 107 16.06 -7.55 -2.64
N VAL A 108 14.89 -7.92 -2.13
CA VAL A 108 14.70 -9.17 -1.37
C VAL A 108 14.88 -10.40 -2.22
N VAL A 109 14.38 -10.39 -3.47
CA VAL A 109 14.47 -11.55 -4.38
C VAL A 109 15.71 -11.51 -5.30
N GLY A 110 16.60 -10.52 -5.13
CA GLY A 110 17.86 -10.44 -5.86
C GLY A 110 17.73 -10.04 -7.34
N THR A 111 16.68 -9.31 -7.70
CA THR A 111 16.54 -8.74 -9.06
C THR A 111 16.94 -7.27 -9.10
N VAL A 112 17.04 -6.69 -10.31
CA VAL A 112 17.41 -5.27 -10.47
C VAL A 112 16.38 -4.36 -9.80
N PRO A 113 16.78 -3.52 -8.81
CA PRO A 113 15.83 -2.74 -8.02
C PRO A 113 15.45 -1.42 -8.72
N ASP A 114 14.80 -1.51 -9.88
CA ASP A 114 14.34 -0.37 -10.68
C ASP A 114 12.95 0.15 -10.27
N GLY A 115 12.23 -0.58 -9.41
CA GLY A 115 10.90 -0.23 -8.93
C GLY A 115 9.79 -0.47 -9.95
N ARG A 116 10.05 -1.25 -11.00
CA ARG A 116 9.08 -1.65 -12.02
C ARG A 116 8.87 -3.15 -11.98
N MET A 117 7.62 -3.58 -11.83
CA MET A 117 7.31 -5.00 -11.93
C MET A 117 7.53 -5.48 -13.36
N GLY A 118 8.27 -6.57 -13.51
CA GLY A 118 8.56 -7.20 -14.79
C GLY A 118 8.61 -8.73 -14.67
N PRO A 119 8.72 -9.45 -15.81
CA PRO A 119 8.70 -10.92 -15.80
C PRO A 119 9.75 -11.55 -14.89
N LYS A 120 10.99 -11.04 -14.88
CA LYS A 120 12.08 -11.56 -14.03
C LYS A 120 11.78 -11.38 -12.54
N THR A 121 11.24 -10.21 -12.15
CA THR A 121 10.85 -9.94 -10.76
C THR A 121 9.69 -10.84 -10.34
N LEU A 122 8.67 -10.97 -11.20
CA LEU A 122 7.53 -11.83 -10.94
C LEU A 122 7.94 -13.30 -10.77
N GLU A 123 8.79 -13.80 -11.66
CA GLU A 123 9.32 -15.17 -11.57
C GLU A 123 10.05 -15.40 -10.24
N ALA A 124 10.94 -14.50 -9.87
CA ALA A 124 11.70 -14.58 -8.62
C ALA A 124 10.77 -14.52 -7.37
N LEU A 125 9.73 -13.68 -7.42
CA LEU A 125 8.71 -13.64 -6.36
C LEU A 125 7.94 -14.95 -6.25
N ASN A 126 7.56 -15.55 -7.37
CA ASN A 126 6.79 -16.80 -7.42
C ASN A 126 7.61 -18.04 -7.04
N GLN A 127 8.94 -17.94 -7.07
CA GLN A 127 9.88 -18.98 -6.62
C GLN A 127 10.33 -18.78 -5.15
N ALA A 128 10.03 -17.61 -4.57
CA ALA A 128 10.45 -17.31 -3.21
C ALA A 128 9.67 -18.14 -2.18
N GLU A 129 10.36 -18.58 -1.12
CA GLU A 129 9.71 -19.16 0.05
C GLU A 129 8.99 -18.05 0.81
N GLU A 130 7.70 -18.23 1.08
CA GLU A 130 6.81 -17.19 1.60
C GLU A 130 7.30 -16.59 2.92
N GLY A 131 7.59 -17.43 3.91
CA GLY A 131 8.01 -16.98 5.24
C GLY A 131 9.33 -16.22 5.18
N VAL A 132 10.29 -16.72 4.40
CA VAL A 132 11.59 -16.07 4.21
C VAL A 132 11.42 -14.72 3.51
N PHE A 133 10.57 -14.67 2.47
CA PHE A 133 10.29 -13.40 1.79
C PHE A 133 9.69 -12.38 2.76
N ILE A 134 8.64 -12.74 3.50
CA ILE A 134 7.95 -11.84 4.44
C ILE A 134 8.90 -11.26 5.47
N LEU A 135 9.76 -12.11 6.07
CA LEU A 135 10.75 -11.65 7.05
C LEU A 135 11.81 -10.73 6.44
N LYS A 136 12.37 -11.08 5.28
CA LYS A 136 13.35 -10.23 4.59
C LYS A 136 12.73 -8.92 4.12
N TYR A 137 11.48 -8.95 3.67
CA TYR A 137 10.78 -7.75 3.24
C TYR A 137 10.46 -6.81 4.41
N ALA A 138 10.12 -7.35 5.58
CA ALA A 138 9.98 -6.58 6.82
C ALA A 138 11.31 -5.90 7.20
N LEU A 139 12.43 -6.62 7.15
CA LEU A 139 13.76 -6.04 7.40
C LEU A 139 14.11 -4.94 6.38
N ALA A 140 13.78 -5.13 5.11
CA ALA A 140 14.00 -4.11 4.08
C ALA A 140 13.17 -2.83 4.34
N LYS A 141 11.93 -2.97 4.83
CA LYS A 141 11.11 -1.82 5.27
C LYS A 141 11.79 -1.09 6.45
N VAL A 142 12.25 -1.83 7.46
CA VAL A 142 12.94 -1.24 8.64
C VAL A 142 14.21 -0.50 8.23
N THR A 143 15.04 -1.11 7.36
CA THR A 143 16.24 -0.48 6.81
C THR A 143 15.90 0.86 6.12
N ARG A 144 14.87 0.86 5.28
CA ARG A 144 14.40 2.08 4.64
C ARG A 144 13.95 3.16 5.63
N TYR A 145 13.25 2.79 6.70
CA TYR A 145 12.83 3.76 7.72
C TYR A 145 14.02 4.37 8.45
N ALA A 146 15.04 3.55 8.76
CA ALA A 146 16.29 4.04 9.34
C ALA A 146 17.00 5.03 8.40
N GLU A 147 17.07 4.73 7.10
CA GLU A 147 17.63 5.63 6.09
C GLU A 147 16.89 6.96 6.00
N ILE A 148 15.53 6.93 6.04
CA ILE A 148 14.70 8.15 6.03
C ILE A 148 15.03 9.00 7.28
N CYS A 149 15.02 8.40 8.47
CA CYS A 149 15.30 9.09 9.73
C CYS A 149 16.75 9.61 9.81
N ASN A 150 17.71 8.92 9.21
CA ASN A 150 19.09 9.38 9.15
C ASN A 150 19.30 10.58 8.23
N ARG A 151 18.55 10.63 7.11
CA ARG A 151 18.58 11.79 6.19
C ARG A 151 17.81 12.99 6.73
N ASP A 152 16.69 12.73 7.42
CA ASP A 152 15.82 13.74 7.99
C ASP A 152 15.36 13.36 9.39
N ARG A 153 16.01 13.91 10.40
CA ARG A 153 15.71 13.64 11.83
C ARG A 153 14.28 14.02 12.24
N SER A 154 13.62 14.91 11.52
CA SER A 154 12.22 15.27 11.78
C SER A 154 11.25 14.09 11.59
N GLN A 155 11.65 13.06 10.81
CA GLN A 155 10.88 11.86 10.53
C GLN A 155 10.88 10.83 11.67
N VAL A 156 11.80 10.95 12.64
CA VAL A 156 11.90 10.01 13.79
C VAL A 156 10.56 9.91 14.55
N LYS A 157 9.77 10.97 14.59
CA LYS A 157 8.44 10.98 15.23
C LYS A 157 7.45 9.96 14.63
N PHE A 158 7.68 9.51 13.40
CA PHE A 158 6.84 8.52 12.72
C PHE A 158 7.38 7.09 12.82
N LEU A 159 8.64 6.92 13.23
CA LEU A 159 9.37 5.65 13.18
C LEU A 159 8.64 4.53 13.93
N LEU A 160 8.15 4.81 15.14
CA LEU A 160 7.44 3.81 15.95
C LEU A 160 6.16 3.33 15.24
N GLY A 161 5.41 4.25 14.63
CA GLY A 161 4.23 3.91 13.84
C GLY A 161 4.56 3.01 12.65
N TRP A 162 5.63 3.31 11.93
CA TRP A 162 6.09 2.50 10.80
C TRP A 162 6.54 1.10 11.21
N ILE A 163 7.28 0.99 12.33
CA ILE A 163 7.72 -0.29 12.89
C ILE A 163 6.51 -1.13 13.33
N ASN A 164 5.57 -0.55 14.09
CA ASN A 164 4.38 -1.25 14.55
C ASN A 164 3.54 -1.79 13.39
N ARG A 165 3.38 -0.99 12.31
CA ARG A 165 2.70 -1.45 11.09
C ARG A 165 3.43 -2.62 10.43
N THR A 166 4.76 -2.57 10.38
CA THR A 166 5.56 -3.67 9.82
C THR A 166 5.41 -4.95 10.62
N ILE A 167 5.46 -4.86 11.96
CA ILE A 167 5.27 -6.01 12.86
C ILE A 167 3.86 -6.60 12.73
N LYS A 168 2.82 -5.75 12.67
CA LYS A 168 1.44 -6.21 12.45
C LYS A 168 1.26 -6.98 11.14
N GLY A 169 2.05 -6.67 10.12
CA GLY A 169 2.04 -7.39 8.84
C GLY A 169 2.77 -8.74 8.87
N LEU A 170 3.38 -9.14 10.00
CA LEU A 170 4.03 -10.45 10.21
C LEU A 170 3.09 -11.47 10.89
N SER A 171 1.98 -11.02 11.43
CA SER A 171 0.93 -11.85 12.06
C SER A 171 -0.24 -12.04 11.10
#